data_5f0b4e34a3f32bc486071a8d15e61d36
#
_entry.id   5f0b4e34a3f32bc486071a8d15e61d36
#
_cell.length_a   1.000
_cell.length_b   1.000
_cell.length_c   1.000
_cell.angle_alpha   90.00
_cell.angle_beta   90.00
_cell.angle_gamma   90.00
#
_symmetry.space_group_name_H-M   'P 1'
#
loop_
_entity.id
_entity.type
_entity.pdbx_description
1 polymer ?
#
loop_
_entity_poly.entity_id
_entity_poly.type
_entity_poly.pdbx_seq_one_letter_code
_entity_poly.pdbx_strand_id
1 'polypeptide(L)'
;MKHRADESPPTGWYEASLSVGERKRRGHFSTPHALVDQILDACGYTVSADLRHLRLLDPACGSGNFLAQAAGRLSMSARFMGLDQEEAAAVVSRNLWGLDPDPVACCLAEMQVRATLAATSEACSASLPLHIHQADSLTLPWQPCVDLLVANPPYLAAKNTDLSHYRQACQRGQADSYLLFLDLALRIVRPGGWLGLVLPDPVLARANAASERARLLRECTVQQIWHLSGVFAAEVGAVVIIAQKISPRSLHRVSWIRDRWRTGSHIAQTDAAAPEQHVSQTLLARQPGAELRYLLSHEQGRVVERLRRALDEQLERPANATRLIPLAELVDIKRGEEIGRESSWLGPLSSLEQGYPVLRGGVDLRPYARPEADLGIARSAIKKPIERYLLPKLLVVKSTGHLQAVLDTRSHVVLQTLYLLHIRKSEQRMDTAYFLLALLNSRLLRAYVYHLHTAYKLVQPQIEQAVLARLPVPWGEVDLRREIAARARELEHACSKTGSVVEWGEHFPFLYEEQERAIRALYALATPGIFTDKGVVK
;
A
#
# COMPACT_ATOMS: atom_id res chain seq x y z
N MET A 1 -21.09 27.89 34.70
CA MET A 1 -19.69 27.59 34.98
C MET A 1 -19.53 26.09 35.12
N LYS A 2 -19.20 25.40 34.03
CA LYS A 2 -18.77 24.01 33.95
C LYS A 2 -18.00 23.84 32.65
N HIS A 3 -16.71 24.13 32.67
CA HIS A 3 -15.72 23.62 31.74
C HIS A 3 -14.48 23.36 32.58
N ARG A 4 -14.32 22.15 33.07
CA ARG A 4 -13.00 21.62 33.33
C ARG A 4 -12.55 20.98 32.03
N ALA A 5 -11.62 21.66 31.39
CA ALA A 5 -10.89 21.17 30.25
C ALA A 5 -10.15 19.88 30.68
N ASP A 6 -10.29 18.89 29.86
CA ASP A 6 -9.44 17.71 29.81
C ASP A 6 -8.07 18.18 29.30
N GLU A 7 -7.22 18.63 30.22
CA GLU A 7 -5.86 19.15 29.93
C GLU A 7 -4.84 18.01 29.90
N SER A 8 -5.10 16.99 29.09
CA SER A 8 -3.99 16.21 28.54
C SER A 8 -3.30 17.07 27.49
N PRO A 9 -1.97 17.28 27.54
CA PRO A 9 -1.28 18.02 26.48
C PRO A 9 -1.64 17.39 25.13
N PRO A 10 -2.04 18.18 24.14
CA PRO A 10 -2.53 17.65 22.89
C PRO A 10 -1.41 16.84 22.25
N THR A 11 -1.60 15.52 22.19
CA THR A 11 -0.67 14.59 21.54
C THR A 11 -0.43 15.05 20.13
N GLY A 12 0.86 15.24 19.77
CA GLY A 12 1.23 15.69 18.44
C GLY A 12 1.31 17.20 18.26
N TRP A 13 1.25 18.03 19.33
CA TRP A 13 1.41 19.49 19.19
C TRP A 13 2.80 19.87 18.64
N TYR A 14 3.84 19.12 18.98
CA TYR A 14 5.19 19.36 18.45
C TYR A 14 5.22 19.10 16.94
N GLU A 15 4.74 17.95 16.51
CA GLU A 15 4.64 17.63 15.10
C GLU A 15 3.70 18.59 14.35
N ALA A 16 2.63 19.05 15.00
CA ALA A 16 1.72 20.05 14.44
C ALA A 16 2.37 21.44 14.32
N SER A 17 3.32 21.78 15.17
CA SER A 17 4.07 23.04 15.10
C SER A 17 5.10 23.06 13.97
N LEU A 18 5.55 21.92 13.49
CA LEU A 18 6.44 21.80 12.34
C LEU A 18 5.69 22.08 11.03
N SER A 19 6.32 22.77 10.10
CA SER A 19 5.78 22.92 8.76
C SER A 19 5.55 21.56 8.07
N VAL A 20 4.59 21.49 7.13
CA VAL A 20 4.33 20.26 6.37
C VAL A 20 5.59 19.75 5.67
N GLY A 21 6.45 20.65 5.19
CA GLY A 21 7.72 20.32 4.57
C GLY A 21 8.72 19.71 5.56
N GLU A 22 8.79 20.23 6.77
CA GLU A 22 9.67 19.69 7.83
C GLU A 22 9.21 18.34 8.35
N ARG A 23 7.89 18.17 8.59
CA ARG A 23 7.32 16.88 8.97
C ARG A 23 7.63 15.80 7.93
N LYS A 24 7.45 16.11 6.64
CA LYS A 24 7.80 15.18 5.55
C LYS A 24 9.31 14.89 5.48
N ARG A 25 10.15 15.90 5.69
CA ARG A 25 11.63 15.75 5.65
C ARG A 25 12.17 14.93 6.83
N ARG A 26 11.56 15.07 8.01
CA ARG A 26 11.94 14.33 9.22
C ARG A 26 11.22 12.98 9.33
N GLY A 27 10.13 12.77 8.58
CA GLY A 27 9.29 11.57 8.66
C GLY A 27 8.51 11.47 9.98
N HIS A 28 8.28 12.59 10.68
CA HIS A 28 7.63 12.65 11.98
C HIS A 28 6.10 12.58 11.85
N PHE A 29 5.53 11.44 12.22
CA PHE A 29 4.10 11.20 12.30
C PHE A 29 3.77 10.54 13.64
N SER A 30 3.13 11.28 14.53
CA SER A 30 2.73 10.79 15.84
C SER A 30 1.69 9.67 15.70
N THR A 31 1.89 8.56 16.41
CA THR A 31 0.95 7.44 16.45
C THR A 31 -0.13 7.73 17.50
N PRO A 32 -1.44 7.71 17.15
CA PRO A 32 -2.51 7.94 18.13
C PRO A 32 -2.46 6.94 19.30
N HIS A 33 -2.71 7.42 20.53
CA HIS A 33 -2.65 6.58 21.72
C HIS A 33 -3.51 5.32 21.63
N ALA A 34 -4.74 5.42 21.11
CA ALA A 34 -5.62 4.26 20.97
C ALA A 34 -5.04 3.21 19.99
N LEU A 35 -4.26 3.61 18.97
CA LEU A 35 -3.56 2.66 18.11
C LEU A 35 -2.36 2.03 18.83
N VAL A 36 -1.62 2.83 19.60
CA VAL A 36 -0.52 2.33 20.45
C VAL A 36 -1.04 1.26 21.41
N ASP A 37 -2.16 1.52 22.09
CA ASP A 37 -2.77 0.57 23.01
C ASP A 37 -3.11 -0.76 22.33
N GLN A 38 -3.72 -0.71 21.14
CA GLN A 38 -4.03 -1.93 20.39
C GLN A 38 -2.79 -2.71 19.96
N ILE A 39 -1.70 -2.00 19.57
CA ILE A 39 -0.44 -2.65 19.21
C ILE A 39 0.18 -3.34 20.43
N LEU A 40 0.21 -2.68 21.59
CA LEU A 40 0.72 -3.26 22.83
C LEU A 40 -0.12 -4.48 23.25
N ASP A 41 -1.46 -4.40 23.16
CA ASP A 41 -2.35 -5.53 23.44
C ASP A 41 -2.07 -6.71 22.52
N ALA A 42 -1.93 -6.46 21.23
CA ALA A 42 -1.65 -7.50 20.23
C ALA A 42 -0.27 -8.15 20.40
N CYS A 43 0.67 -7.44 20.99
CA CYS A 43 1.98 -7.99 21.40
C CYS A 43 1.96 -8.68 22.76
N GLY A 44 0.80 -8.78 23.42
CA GLY A 44 0.67 -9.36 24.75
C GLY A 44 1.22 -8.48 25.89
N TYR A 45 1.54 -7.21 25.64
CA TYR A 45 2.04 -6.27 26.62
C TYR A 45 0.87 -5.63 27.39
N THR A 46 0.18 -6.45 28.17
CA THR A 46 -1.04 -6.07 28.91
C THR A 46 -0.78 -5.96 30.42
N VAL A 47 -1.60 -5.18 31.12
CA VAL A 47 -1.48 -5.01 32.58
C VAL A 47 -1.61 -6.32 33.36
N SER A 48 -2.37 -7.29 32.83
CA SER A 48 -2.54 -8.61 33.43
C SER A 48 -1.36 -9.57 33.24
N ALA A 49 -0.48 -9.27 32.28
CA ALA A 49 0.74 -10.05 32.06
C ALA A 49 1.85 -9.62 33.04
N ASP A 50 2.72 -10.54 33.42
CA ASP A 50 3.93 -10.18 34.18
C ASP A 50 4.97 -9.50 33.27
N LEU A 51 4.99 -8.18 33.30
CA LEU A 51 5.88 -7.36 32.47
C LEU A 51 7.23 -7.04 33.17
N ARG A 52 7.41 -7.40 34.41
CA ARG A 52 8.56 -6.97 35.27
C ARG A 52 9.95 -7.33 34.70
N HIS A 53 10.00 -8.30 33.82
CA HIS A 53 11.26 -8.81 33.23
C HIS A 53 11.35 -8.55 31.70
N LEU A 54 10.34 -7.90 31.12
CA LEU A 54 10.28 -7.65 29.67
C LEU A 54 10.90 -6.27 29.34
N ARG A 55 11.98 -6.27 28.57
CA ARG A 55 12.61 -5.05 28.05
C ARG A 55 11.92 -4.60 26.78
N LEU A 56 11.37 -3.39 26.81
CA LEU A 56 10.75 -2.74 25.67
C LEU A 56 11.69 -1.65 25.12
N LEU A 57 11.82 -1.61 23.81
CA LEU A 57 12.54 -0.56 23.08
C LEU A 57 11.65 0.06 22.00
N ASP A 58 11.61 1.39 21.97
CA ASP A 58 11.22 2.18 20.80
C ASP A 58 12.47 2.85 20.20
N PRO A 59 12.99 2.35 19.05
CA PRO A 59 14.24 2.87 18.44
C PRO A 59 14.04 4.16 17.64
N ALA A 60 12.82 4.71 17.55
CA ALA A 60 12.46 5.96 16.89
C ALA A 60 11.30 6.62 17.64
N CYS A 61 11.53 6.91 18.93
CA CYS A 61 10.46 7.15 19.89
C CYS A 61 9.69 8.46 19.66
N GLY A 62 10.23 9.41 18.88
CA GLY A 62 9.60 10.69 18.67
C GLY A 62 9.25 11.38 19.99
N SER A 63 8.05 11.94 20.09
CA SER A 63 7.54 12.53 21.33
C SER A 63 7.14 11.53 22.43
N GLY A 64 7.22 10.21 22.19
CA GLY A 64 7.15 9.19 23.24
C GLY A 64 5.80 8.51 23.46
N ASN A 65 4.90 8.53 22.49
CA ASN A 65 3.56 7.94 22.64
C ASN A 65 3.59 6.45 22.99
N PHE A 66 4.44 5.65 22.36
CA PHE A 66 4.64 4.24 22.73
C PHE A 66 5.21 4.10 24.13
N LEU A 67 6.23 4.91 24.45
CA LEU A 67 6.90 4.85 25.75
C LEU A 67 5.96 5.22 26.90
N ALA A 68 5.13 6.26 26.74
CA ALA A 68 4.21 6.69 27.77
C ALA A 68 3.16 5.61 28.08
N GLN A 69 2.53 5.03 27.06
CA GLN A 69 1.55 3.95 27.23
C GLN A 69 2.21 2.69 27.81
N ALA A 70 3.41 2.34 27.34
CA ALA A 70 4.16 1.20 27.87
C ALA A 70 4.55 1.40 29.34
N ALA A 71 4.99 2.61 29.74
CA ALA A 71 5.33 2.94 31.11
C ALA A 71 4.14 2.76 32.06
N GLY A 72 2.97 3.26 31.66
CA GLY A 72 1.74 3.09 32.44
C GLY A 72 1.40 1.62 32.65
N ARG A 73 1.41 0.82 31.56
CA ARG A 73 1.12 -0.64 31.63
C ARG A 73 2.13 -1.39 32.49
N LEU A 74 3.43 -1.08 32.33
CA LEU A 74 4.50 -1.72 33.08
C LEU A 74 4.41 -1.41 34.57
N SER A 75 4.17 -0.14 34.94
CA SER A 75 3.94 0.27 36.33
C SER A 75 2.73 -0.41 36.96
N MET A 76 1.59 -0.43 36.22
CA MET A 76 0.36 -1.09 36.70
C MET A 76 0.55 -2.61 36.83
N SER A 77 1.22 -3.26 35.87
CA SER A 77 1.54 -4.70 35.93
C SER A 77 2.41 -5.03 37.14
N ALA A 78 3.47 -4.24 37.38
CA ALA A 78 4.36 -4.44 38.51
C ALA A 78 3.60 -4.34 39.83
N ARG A 79 2.72 -3.35 39.97
CA ARG A 79 1.85 -3.20 41.15
C ARG A 79 0.82 -4.35 41.30
N PHE A 80 0.24 -4.79 40.17
CA PHE A 80 -0.65 -5.95 40.17
C PHE A 80 0.07 -7.23 40.66
N MET A 81 1.36 -7.34 40.40
CA MET A 81 2.24 -8.42 40.86
C MET A 81 2.74 -8.20 42.31
N GLY A 82 2.24 -7.22 43.01
CA GLY A 82 2.47 -7.01 44.45
C GLY A 82 3.67 -6.10 44.80
N LEU A 83 4.30 -5.44 43.79
CA LEU A 83 5.35 -4.46 44.05
C LEU A 83 4.75 -3.15 44.56
N ASP A 84 5.48 -2.49 45.44
CA ASP A 84 5.12 -1.14 45.85
C ASP A 84 5.37 -0.14 44.69
N GLN A 85 5.10 1.12 44.94
CA GLN A 85 5.13 2.15 43.93
C GLN A 85 6.56 2.52 43.50
N GLU A 86 7.50 2.53 44.43
CA GLU A 86 8.91 2.84 44.16
C GLU A 86 9.55 1.68 43.36
N GLU A 87 9.24 0.46 43.78
CA GLU A 87 9.68 -0.74 43.06
C GLU A 87 9.12 -0.80 41.63
N ALA A 88 7.81 -0.47 41.47
CA ALA A 88 7.18 -0.42 40.16
C ALA A 88 7.83 0.65 39.23
N ALA A 89 8.14 1.83 39.77
CA ALA A 89 8.87 2.86 39.05
C ALA A 89 10.29 2.42 38.67
N ALA A 90 10.99 1.73 39.57
CA ALA A 90 12.31 1.16 39.29
C ALA A 90 12.26 0.08 38.18
N VAL A 91 11.16 -0.68 38.08
CA VAL A 91 10.93 -1.63 36.98
C VAL A 91 10.81 -0.88 35.65
N VAL A 92 10.04 0.22 35.59
CA VAL A 92 9.92 1.07 34.40
C VAL A 92 11.29 1.59 33.98
N SER A 93 12.05 2.15 34.93
CA SER A 93 13.42 2.65 34.67
C SER A 93 14.30 1.60 34.01
N ARG A 94 14.31 0.37 34.49
CA ARG A 94 15.22 -0.68 33.97
C ARG A 94 14.79 -1.23 32.62
N ASN A 95 13.48 -1.26 32.34
CA ASN A 95 12.95 -2.06 31.24
C ASN A 95 12.39 -1.27 30.06
N LEU A 96 12.29 0.07 30.18
CA LEU A 96 11.77 0.94 29.15
C LEU A 96 12.88 1.76 28.51
N TRP A 97 13.06 1.63 27.20
CA TRP A 97 14.11 2.29 26.44
C TRP A 97 13.57 3.02 25.23
N GLY A 98 14.04 4.24 24.98
CA GLY A 98 13.69 5.07 23.84
C GLY A 98 14.90 5.72 23.21
N LEU A 99 14.93 5.79 21.88
CA LEU A 99 15.97 6.47 21.12
C LEU A 99 15.34 7.36 20.05
N ASP A 100 15.89 8.55 19.88
CA ASP A 100 15.57 9.44 18.77
C ASP A 100 16.77 10.36 18.49
N PRO A 101 17.12 10.69 17.24
CA PRO A 101 18.17 11.66 16.94
C PRO A 101 17.79 13.12 17.30
N ASP A 102 16.49 13.43 17.44
CA ASP A 102 16.02 14.76 17.80
C ASP A 102 15.99 14.95 19.34
N PRO A 103 16.83 15.84 19.92
CA PRO A 103 16.87 16.07 21.35
C PRO A 103 15.55 16.64 21.91
N VAL A 104 14.79 17.39 21.10
CA VAL A 104 13.50 17.95 21.52
C VAL A 104 12.47 16.81 21.64
N ALA A 105 12.47 15.87 20.70
CA ALA A 105 11.62 14.69 20.76
C ALA A 105 11.95 13.85 22.01
N CYS A 106 13.22 13.60 22.31
CA CYS A 106 13.64 12.88 23.51
C CYS A 106 13.17 13.57 24.80
N CYS A 107 13.30 14.90 24.89
CA CYS A 107 12.83 15.67 26.04
C CYS A 107 11.32 15.53 26.24
N LEU A 108 10.55 15.64 25.15
CA LEU A 108 9.09 15.48 25.19
C LEU A 108 8.68 14.05 25.57
N ALA A 109 9.38 13.03 25.05
CA ALA A 109 9.17 11.65 25.41
C ALA A 109 9.41 11.40 26.91
N GLU A 110 10.48 11.96 27.46
CA GLU A 110 10.77 11.89 28.88
C GLU A 110 9.68 12.57 29.71
N MET A 111 9.24 13.75 29.32
CA MET A 111 8.15 14.47 30.00
C MET A 111 6.84 13.68 29.98
N GLN A 112 6.47 13.06 28.87
CA GLN A 112 5.27 12.23 28.78
C GLN A 112 5.35 10.99 29.66
N VAL A 113 6.47 10.28 29.67
CA VAL A 113 6.68 9.12 30.56
C VAL A 113 6.59 9.54 32.03
N ARG A 114 7.26 10.66 32.41
CA ARG A 114 7.16 11.19 33.77
C ARG A 114 5.74 11.59 34.16
N ALA A 115 5.02 12.27 33.29
CA ALA A 115 3.63 12.65 33.51
C ALA A 115 2.74 11.40 33.71
N THR A 116 2.95 10.35 32.93
CA THR A 116 2.19 9.08 33.06
C THR A 116 2.48 8.42 34.42
N LEU A 117 3.73 8.41 34.88
CA LEU A 117 4.10 7.88 36.19
C LEU A 117 3.60 8.76 37.33
N ALA A 118 3.65 10.09 37.18
CA ALA A 118 3.17 11.04 38.20
C ALA A 118 1.63 10.94 38.40
N ALA A 119 0.87 10.62 37.37
CA ALA A 119 -0.57 10.36 37.50
C ALA A 119 -0.88 9.19 38.45
N THR A 120 0.09 8.31 38.67
CA THR A 120 -0.01 7.21 39.65
C THR A 120 0.67 7.52 40.98
N SER A 121 1.60 8.52 41.04
CA SER A 121 2.26 9.00 42.28
C SER A 121 3.12 10.26 42.04
N GLU A 122 2.86 11.31 42.81
CA GLU A 122 3.62 12.56 42.70
C GLU A 122 5.05 12.46 43.25
N ALA A 123 5.36 11.61 44.21
CA ALA A 123 6.62 11.62 44.94
C ALA A 123 7.80 10.93 44.21
N CYS A 124 7.54 9.95 43.36
CA CYS A 124 8.59 9.08 42.81
C CYS A 124 9.10 9.46 41.39
N SER A 125 8.39 10.34 40.67
CA SER A 125 8.65 10.54 39.23
C SER A 125 9.83 11.45 38.92
N ALA A 126 10.21 12.37 39.82
CA ALA A 126 11.16 13.44 39.52
C ALA A 126 12.64 12.97 39.46
N SER A 127 13.05 12.00 40.27
CA SER A 127 14.45 11.55 40.40
C SER A 127 14.78 10.24 39.67
N LEU A 128 13.75 9.59 39.07
CA LEU A 128 13.93 8.30 38.41
C LEU A 128 14.75 8.44 37.12
N PRO A 129 15.89 7.71 36.92
CA PRO A 129 16.57 7.71 35.64
C PRO A 129 15.76 7.00 34.59
N LEU A 130 15.49 7.66 33.46
CA LEU A 130 14.81 7.08 32.29
C LEU A 130 15.83 6.87 31.17
N HIS A 131 15.72 5.75 30.48
CA HIS A 131 16.61 5.42 29.36
C HIS A 131 16.03 5.93 28.03
N ILE A 132 15.89 7.25 27.92
CA ILE A 132 15.51 7.96 26.69
C ILE A 132 16.71 8.79 26.26
N HIS A 133 17.31 8.40 25.13
CA HIS A 133 18.60 8.95 24.72
C HIS A 133 18.56 9.54 23.33
N GLN A 134 19.22 10.69 23.17
CA GLN A 134 19.48 11.26 21.86
C GLN A 134 20.52 10.40 21.13
N ALA A 135 20.07 9.56 20.21
CA ALA A 135 20.93 8.71 19.41
C ALA A 135 20.26 8.23 18.13
N ASP A 136 21.03 8.03 17.08
CA ASP A 136 20.59 7.32 15.89
C ASP A 136 20.71 5.80 16.14
N SER A 137 19.59 5.16 16.35
CA SER A 137 19.50 3.73 16.66
C SER A 137 20.06 2.83 15.55
N LEU A 138 20.08 3.29 14.30
CA LEU A 138 20.59 2.53 13.16
C LEU A 138 22.12 2.44 13.14
N THR A 139 22.82 3.32 13.87
CA THR A 139 24.29 3.36 13.93
C THR A 139 24.88 2.60 15.10
N LEU A 140 24.06 2.21 16.09
CA LEU A 140 24.54 1.56 17.31
C LEU A 140 24.88 0.08 17.08
N PRO A 141 25.89 -0.45 17.81
CA PRO A 141 26.34 -1.84 17.72
C PRO A 141 25.46 -2.78 18.54
N TRP A 142 24.26 -3.05 18.03
CA TRP A 142 23.25 -3.86 18.71
C TRP A 142 23.59 -5.36 18.76
N GLN A 143 23.27 -5.95 19.90
CA GLN A 143 23.12 -7.39 20.08
C GLN A 143 21.65 -7.71 20.42
N PRO A 144 21.16 -8.96 20.27
CA PRO A 144 19.81 -9.32 20.70
C PRO A 144 19.61 -9.02 22.19
N CYS A 145 18.79 -8.02 22.50
CA CYS A 145 18.71 -7.48 23.87
C CYS A 145 17.31 -7.11 24.34
N VAL A 146 16.30 -7.09 23.47
CA VAL A 146 14.95 -6.65 23.83
C VAL A 146 13.92 -7.76 23.65
N ASP A 147 12.88 -7.76 24.49
CA ASP A 147 11.80 -8.72 24.48
C ASP A 147 10.61 -8.21 23.64
N LEU A 148 10.44 -6.88 23.57
CA LEU A 148 9.45 -6.22 22.71
C LEU A 148 10.09 -5.00 22.05
N LEU A 149 10.01 -4.93 20.73
CA LEU A 149 10.30 -3.73 19.96
C LEU A 149 9.00 -3.19 19.36
N VAL A 150 8.70 -1.92 19.64
CA VAL A 150 7.61 -1.19 19.02
C VAL A 150 8.16 0.06 18.35
N ALA A 151 7.66 0.40 17.17
CA ALA A 151 8.07 1.63 16.48
C ALA A 151 7.08 2.08 15.41
N ASN A 152 7.01 3.38 15.23
CA ASN A 152 6.56 4.02 14.00
C ASN A 152 7.75 4.79 13.40
N PRO A 153 8.67 4.11 12.68
CA PRO A 153 9.90 4.73 12.20
C PRO A 153 9.63 5.77 11.10
N PRO A 154 10.58 6.71 10.86
CA PRO A 154 10.42 7.71 9.80
C PRO A 154 10.35 7.06 8.41
N TYR A 155 9.46 7.60 7.52
CA TYR A 155 9.27 7.11 6.15
C TYR A 155 10.08 7.93 5.14
N LEU A 156 11.41 7.91 5.27
CA LEU A 156 12.30 8.63 4.37
C LEU A 156 12.62 7.78 3.14
N ALA A 157 12.31 8.32 1.96
CA ALA A 157 12.61 7.65 0.71
C ALA A 157 14.07 7.89 0.31
N ALA A 158 14.80 6.83 -0.03
CA ALA A 158 16.19 6.89 -0.44
C ALA A 158 16.47 7.81 -1.65
N LYS A 159 15.47 8.04 -2.50
CA LYS A 159 15.56 9.02 -3.61
C LYS A 159 15.67 10.48 -3.15
N ASN A 160 15.25 10.80 -1.92
CA ASN A 160 15.18 12.14 -1.37
C ASN A 160 16.18 12.37 -0.21
N THR A 161 16.76 11.29 0.33
CA THR A 161 17.63 11.31 1.50
C THR A 161 18.79 10.33 1.27
N ASP A 162 20.02 10.78 1.51
CA ASP A 162 21.18 9.89 1.44
C ASP A 162 21.19 8.96 2.66
N LEU A 163 20.92 7.70 2.43
CA LEU A 163 20.92 6.62 3.42
C LEU A 163 22.10 5.66 3.21
N SER A 164 23.05 5.99 2.34
CA SER A 164 24.18 5.12 1.97
C SER A 164 25.15 4.83 3.11
N HIS A 165 25.16 5.67 4.14
CA HIS A 165 25.98 5.47 5.33
C HIS A 165 25.49 4.31 6.22
N TYR A 166 24.23 3.89 6.09
CA TYR A 166 23.71 2.70 6.76
C TYR A 166 24.03 1.44 5.95
N ARG A 167 25.21 0.88 6.12
CA ARG A 167 25.77 -0.21 5.29
C ARG A 167 24.94 -1.52 5.26
N GLN A 168 24.03 -1.73 6.19
CA GLN A 168 23.41 -3.05 6.42
C GLN A 168 22.16 -3.31 5.58
N ALA A 169 21.57 -2.31 4.93
CA ALA A 169 20.27 -2.44 4.28
C ALA A 169 20.31 -2.55 2.76
N CYS A 170 21.43 -2.36 2.11
CA CYS A 170 21.49 -2.23 0.66
C CYS A 170 22.10 -3.43 -0.06
N GLN A 171 21.54 -4.61 0.11
CA GLN A 171 21.93 -5.75 -0.75
C GLN A 171 21.26 -5.69 -2.14
N ARG A 172 20.15 -4.97 -2.33
CA ARG A 172 19.44 -4.83 -3.61
C ARG A 172 18.74 -3.49 -3.73
N GLY A 173 19.38 -2.50 -4.33
CA GLY A 173 18.77 -1.20 -4.66
C GLY A 173 18.76 -0.20 -3.49
N GLN A 174 18.06 0.94 -3.66
CA GLN A 174 17.93 1.96 -2.64
C GLN A 174 16.94 1.52 -1.56
N ALA A 175 17.41 1.37 -0.31
CA ALA A 175 16.56 1.07 0.83
C ALA A 175 15.93 2.36 1.36
N ASP A 176 14.60 2.36 1.53
CA ASP A 176 13.90 3.40 2.28
C ASP A 176 14.14 3.19 3.79
N SER A 177 14.10 4.26 4.60
CA SER A 177 14.46 4.19 6.03
C SER A 177 13.70 3.13 6.83
N TYR A 178 12.41 2.94 6.56
CA TYR A 178 11.58 1.96 7.27
C TYR A 178 12.09 0.51 7.12
N LEU A 179 12.80 0.19 6.02
CA LEU A 179 13.43 -1.13 5.84
C LEU A 179 14.63 -1.34 6.76
N LEU A 180 15.37 -0.25 7.04
CA LEU A 180 16.46 -0.27 8.01
C LEU A 180 15.95 -0.59 9.42
N PHE A 181 14.80 -0.02 9.79
CA PHE A 181 14.17 -0.31 11.08
C PHE A 181 13.57 -1.71 11.15
N LEU A 182 13.02 -2.22 10.06
CA LEU A 182 12.58 -3.62 10.00
C LEU A 182 13.77 -4.59 10.16
N ASP A 183 14.90 -4.32 9.47
CA ASP A 183 16.13 -5.09 9.65
C ASP A 183 16.65 -5.00 11.09
N LEU A 184 16.68 -3.79 11.67
CA LEU A 184 17.07 -3.58 13.06
C LEU A 184 16.22 -4.42 14.00
N ALA A 185 14.89 -4.37 13.87
CA ALA A 185 13.96 -5.14 14.71
C ALA A 185 14.23 -6.65 14.60
N LEU A 186 14.44 -7.16 13.38
CA LEU A 186 14.78 -8.57 13.18
C LEU A 186 16.13 -8.98 13.79
N ARG A 187 17.08 -8.04 13.96
CA ARG A 187 18.39 -8.32 14.59
C ARG A 187 18.32 -8.29 16.10
N ILE A 188 17.68 -7.29 16.70
CA ILE A 188 17.85 -6.99 18.12
C ILE A 188 16.79 -7.61 19.04
N VAL A 189 15.61 -7.98 18.51
CA VAL A 189 14.63 -8.71 19.28
C VAL A 189 15.15 -10.13 19.55
N ARG A 190 15.02 -10.58 20.81
CA ARG A 190 15.44 -11.93 21.22
C ARG A 190 14.56 -13.02 20.63
N PRO A 191 15.04 -14.24 20.48
CA PRO A 191 14.18 -15.39 20.22
C PRO A 191 13.02 -15.45 21.24
N GLY A 192 11.79 -15.60 20.75
CA GLY A 192 10.57 -15.55 21.58
C GLY A 192 9.99 -14.17 21.78
N GLY A 193 10.75 -13.10 21.55
CA GLY A 193 10.30 -11.72 21.70
C GLY A 193 9.33 -11.25 20.59
N TRP A 194 8.79 -10.05 20.75
CA TRP A 194 7.73 -9.51 19.91
C TRP A 194 8.14 -8.26 19.14
N LEU A 195 7.49 -8.05 18.00
CA LEU A 195 7.63 -6.89 17.12
C LEU A 195 6.25 -6.28 16.87
N GLY A 196 6.10 -4.99 17.14
CA GLY A 196 4.91 -4.19 16.83
C GLY A 196 5.31 -2.99 15.99
N LEU A 197 5.30 -3.12 14.66
CA LEU A 197 5.84 -2.10 13.75
C LEU A 197 4.74 -1.44 12.93
N VAL A 198 4.75 -0.11 12.89
CA VAL A 198 3.93 0.70 11.99
C VAL A 198 4.78 1.09 10.79
N LEU A 199 4.47 0.55 9.62
CA LEU A 199 5.27 0.69 8.40
C LEU A 199 4.41 1.23 7.25
N PRO A 200 4.99 1.88 6.24
CA PRO A 200 4.22 2.28 5.05
C PRO A 200 3.80 1.07 4.22
N ASP A 201 2.63 1.14 3.58
CA ASP A 201 2.05 0.05 2.80
C ASP A 201 2.95 -0.50 1.66
N PRO A 202 3.94 0.25 1.09
CA PRO A 202 4.88 -0.31 0.13
C PRO A 202 5.68 -1.52 0.67
N VAL A 203 5.82 -1.68 1.98
CA VAL A 203 6.46 -2.87 2.57
C VAL A 203 5.77 -4.16 2.12
N LEU A 204 4.49 -4.13 1.80
CA LEU A 204 3.71 -5.32 1.43
C LEU A 204 4.14 -5.96 0.11
N ALA A 205 4.52 -5.14 -0.89
CA ALA A 205 4.74 -5.64 -2.25
C ALA A 205 5.94 -5.04 -3.00
N ARG A 206 6.58 -3.97 -2.51
CA ARG A 206 7.70 -3.34 -3.22
C ARG A 206 8.90 -4.27 -3.33
N ALA A 207 9.56 -4.26 -4.50
CA ALA A 207 10.70 -5.15 -4.78
C ALA A 207 11.91 -4.91 -3.85
N ASN A 208 12.17 -3.65 -3.45
CA ASN A 208 13.28 -3.31 -2.55
C ASN A 208 13.09 -3.84 -1.11
N ALA A 209 11.86 -4.24 -0.72
CA ALA A 209 11.56 -4.83 0.59
C ALA A 209 11.55 -6.38 0.57
N ALA A 210 11.91 -7.00 -0.53
CA ALA A 210 11.79 -8.47 -0.69
C ALA A 210 12.68 -9.24 0.30
N SER A 211 13.88 -8.77 0.56
CA SER A 211 14.84 -9.40 1.48
C SER A 211 14.32 -9.39 2.92
N GLU A 212 13.87 -8.23 3.39
CA GLU A 212 13.36 -8.03 4.74
C GLU A 212 12.06 -8.79 4.97
N ARG A 213 11.15 -8.82 3.97
CA ARG A 213 9.94 -9.66 4.03
C ARG A 213 10.27 -11.15 4.11
N ALA A 214 11.21 -11.62 3.29
CA ALA A 214 11.62 -13.02 3.31
C ALA A 214 12.23 -13.41 4.67
N ARG A 215 13.03 -12.52 5.29
CA ARG A 215 13.55 -12.72 6.63
C ARG A 215 12.44 -12.73 7.68
N LEU A 216 11.54 -11.75 7.64
CA LEU A 216 10.40 -11.67 8.56
C LEU A 216 9.58 -12.97 8.53
N LEU A 217 9.21 -13.44 7.35
CA LEU A 217 8.40 -14.66 7.17
C LEU A 217 9.15 -15.96 7.54
N ARG A 218 10.48 -15.96 7.50
CA ARG A 218 11.30 -17.11 7.87
C ARG A 218 11.63 -17.14 9.35
N GLU A 219 11.96 -15.98 9.96
CA GLU A 219 12.48 -15.88 11.31
C GLU A 219 11.40 -15.61 12.35
N CYS A 220 10.22 -15.13 11.91
CA CYS A 220 9.12 -14.76 12.79
C CYS A 220 7.82 -15.44 12.40
N THR A 221 7.01 -15.75 13.39
CA THR A 221 5.59 -16.05 13.22
C THR A 221 4.83 -14.73 13.19
N VAL A 222 4.36 -14.32 12.01
CA VAL A 222 3.55 -13.12 11.82
C VAL A 222 2.13 -13.42 12.28
N GLN A 223 1.71 -12.80 13.38
CA GLN A 223 0.39 -13.05 13.97
C GLN A 223 -0.68 -12.24 13.24
N GLN A 224 -0.46 -10.93 13.08
CA GLN A 224 -1.44 -10.04 12.50
C GLN A 224 -0.78 -9.00 11.60
N ILE A 225 -1.51 -8.61 10.55
CA ILE A 225 -1.19 -7.44 9.72
C ILE A 225 -2.47 -6.58 9.64
N TRP A 226 -2.37 -5.33 10.06
CA TRP A 226 -3.48 -4.38 9.98
C TRP A 226 -3.20 -3.40 8.86
N HIS A 227 -4.12 -3.27 7.94
CA HIS A 227 -4.04 -2.29 6.88
C HIS A 227 -4.83 -1.06 7.30
N LEU A 228 -4.13 0.06 7.48
CA LEU A 228 -4.68 1.30 8.06
C LEU A 228 -4.96 2.33 6.96
N SER A 229 -6.15 2.93 6.98
CA SER A 229 -6.49 4.06 6.12
C SER A 229 -6.76 5.31 6.95
N GLY A 230 -6.21 6.46 6.52
CA GLY A 230 -6.51 7.77 7.10
C GLY A 230 -6.04 7.98 8.55
N VAL A 231 -5.09 7.23 9.05
CA VAL A 231 -4.53 7.38 10.41
C VAL A 231 -3.60 8.57 10.50
N PHE A 232 -2.80 8.80 9.47
CA PHE A 232 -1.82 9.87 9.44
C PHE A 232 -2.26 10.98 8.49
N ALA A 233 -1.92 12.23 8.82
CA ALA A 233 -2.19 13.39 7.96
C ALA A 233 -1.45 13.35 6.61
N ALA A 234 -0.53 12.40 6.41
CA ALA A 234 0.14 12.17 5.15
C ALA A 234 -0.72 11.25 4.25
N GLU A 235 -0.69 11.53 2.94
CA GLU A 235 -1.32 10.69 1.90
C GLU A 235 -0.53 9.37 1.67
N VAL A 236 -0.10 8.70 2.74
CA VAL A 236 0.62 7.42 2.69
C VAL A 236 -0.17 6.40 3.49
N GLY A 237 -0.53 5.30 2.84
CA GLY A 237 -1.12 4.14 3.53
C GLY A 237 -0.12 3.52 4.49
N ALA A 238 -0.60 3.06 5.64
CA ALA A 238 0.22 2.42 6.64
C ALA A 238 -0.29 1.01 6.97
N VAL A 239 0.61 0.17 7.45
CA VAL A 239 0.29 -1.16 7.96
C VAL A 239 0.94 -1.34 9.33
N VAL A 240 0.27 -2.06 10.22
CA VAL A 240 0.87 -2.57 11.45
C VAL A 240 1.22 -4.02 11.25
N ILE A 241 2.44 -4.40 11.57
CA ILE A 241 2.89 -5.80 11.59
C ILE A 241 3.13 -6.22 13.04
N ILE A 242 2.37 -7.21 13.49
CA ILE A 242 2.54 -7.85 14.80
C ILE A 242 3.15 -9.24 14.57
N ALA A 243 4.34 -9.46 15.08
CA ALA A 243 5.04 -10.71 14.88
C ALA A 243 5.81 -11.14 16.13
N GLN A 244 5.94 -12.45 16.34
CA GLN A 244 6.77 -13.02 17.38
C GLN A 244 8.00 -13.68 16.77
N LYS A 245 9.17 -13.44 17.31
CA LYS A 245 10.45 -14.00 16.81
C LYS A 245 10.60 -15.46 17.20
N ILE A 246 9.75 -16.29 16.63
CA ILE A 246 9.79 -17.73 16.66
C ILE A 246 9.56 -18.27 15.25
N SER A 247 10.20 -19.36 14.89
CA SER A 247 10.01 -19.99 13.57
C SER A 247 8.53 -20.36 13.37
N PRO A 248 7.94 -20.02 12.22
CA PRO A 248 6.52 -20.29 11.98
C PRO A 248 6.26 -21.80 11.83
N ARG A 249 5.14 -22.27 12.39
CA ARG A 249 4.65 -23.62 12.12
C ARG A 249 4.12 -23.70 10.69
N SER A 250 4.20 -24.86 10.04
CA SER A 250 3.80 -25.07 8.63
C SER A 250 2.35 -24.70 8.33
N LEU A 251 1.46 -24.87 9.31
CA LEU A 251 0.02 -24.55 9.21
C LEU A 251 -0.35 -23.16 9.75
N HIS A 252 0.64 -22.36 10.15
CA HIS A 252 0.36 -21.03 10.69
C HIS A 252 -0.31 -20.14 9.65
N ARG A 253 -1.32 -19.39 10.10
CA ARG A 253 -2.07 -18.44 9.28
C ARG A 253 -1.96 -17.04 9.88
N VAL A 254 -1.57 -16.09 9.05
CA VAL A 254 -1.52 -14.67 9.38
C VAL A 254 -2.94 -14.11 9.36
N SER A 255 -3.36 -13.43 10.41
CA SER A 255 -4.60 -12.69 10.44
C SER A 255 -4.42 -11.32 9.77
N TRP A 256 -5.28 -11.03 8.79
CA TRP A 256 -5.32 -9.75 8.10
C TRP A 256 -6.58 -8.98 8.46
N ILE A 257 -6.42 -7.74 8.91
CA ILE A 257 -7.52 -6.85 9.25
C ILE A 257 -7.38 -5.59 8.39
N ARG A 258 -8.34 -5.38 7.50
CA ARG A 258 -8.39 -4.21 6.62
C ARG A 258 -9.22 -3.11 7.26
N ASP A 259 -8.79 -1.86 7.08
CA ASP A 259 -9.50 -0.66 7.56
C ASP A 259 -9.85 -0.70 9.06
N ARG A 260 -8.99 -1.33 9.87
CA ARG A 260 -9.18 -1.39 11.34
C ARG A 260 -9.29 0.00 11.97
N TRP A 261 -8.75 1.02 11.31
CA TRP A 261 -8.73 2.39 11.78
C TRP A 261 -9.33 3.32 10.74
N ARG A 262 -10.32 4.14 11.14
CA ARG A 262 -10.87 5.24 10.33
C ARG A 262 -10.75 6.53 11.11
N THR A 263 -10.27 7.60 10.45
CA THR A 263 -10.13 8.94 11.04
C THR A 263 -11.49 9.45 11.52
N GLY A 264 -11.57 9.95 12.76
CA GLY A 264 -12.79 10.58 13.33
C GLY A 264 -13.79 9.63 13.95
N SER A 265 -13.61 8.33 13.86
CA SER A 265 -14.29 7.41 14.77
C SER A 265 -13.41 7.23 16.00
N HIS A 266 -13.83 7.79 17.17
CA HIS A 266 -13.58 7.04 18.38
C HIS A 266 -13.91 5.59 18.02
N ILE A 267 -13.07 4.63 18.41
CA ILE A 267 -13.41 3.22 18.32
C ILE A 267 -14.58 3.05 19.29
N ALA A 268 -15.74 3.55 18.93
CA ALA A 268 -16.97 2.97 19.37
C ALA A 268 -16.86 1.54 18.86
N GLN A 269 -16.92 0.60 19.76
CA GLN A 269 -17.22 -0.79 19.51
C GLN A 269 -18.34 -0.83 18.46
N THR A 270 -17.95 -0.65 17.17
CA THR A 270 -18.89 -0.85 16.09
C THR A 270 -18.92 -2.34 15.90
N ASP A 271 -20.07 -2.93 16.19
CA ASP A 271 -20.44 -4.34 16.08
C ASP A 271 -20.26 -4.95 14.68
N ALA A 272 -19.72 -4.24 13.73
CA ALA A 272 -19.22 -4.76 12.46
C ALA A 272 -17.70 -4.95 12.58
N ALA A 273 -17.28 -6.12 13.04
CA ALA A 273 -15.89 -6.53 12.98
C ALA A 273 -15.34 -6.26 11.57
N ALA A 274 -14.24 -5.49 11.49
CA ALA A 274 -13.55 -5.29 10.22
C ALA A 274 -13.28 -6.67 9.60
N PRO A 275 -13.48 -6.86 8.27
CA PRO A 275 -13.38 -8.19 7.67
C PRO A 275 -11.97 -8.76 7.91
N GLU A 276 -11.90 -9.77 8.74
CA GLU A 276 -10.68 -10.49 9.05
C GLU A 276 -10.46 -11.62 8.04
N GLN A 277 -9.25 -11.73 7.54
CA GLN A 277 -8.87 -12.78 6.61
C GLN A 277 -7.65 -13.52 7.13
N HIS A 278 -7.60 -14.81 6.89
CA HIS A 278 -6.49 -15.64 7.30
C HIS A 278 -5.74 -16.20 6.09
N VAL A 279 -4.45 -15.90 5.97
CA VAL A 279 -3.59 -16.35 4.86
C VAL A 279 -2.45 -17.21 5.41
N SER A 280 -2.20 -18.35 4.79
CA SER A 280 -1.06 -19.19 5.17
C SER A 280 0.26 -18.43 5.05
N GLN A 281 1.06 -18.38 6.11
CA GLN A 281 2.38 -17.77 6.08
C GLN A 281 3.32 -18.48 5.10
N THR A 282 3.22 -19.79 4.97
CA THR A 282 3.96 -20.58 3.98
C THR A 282 3.61 -20.16 2.55
N LEU A 283 2.33 -19.86 2.27
CA LEU A 283 1.91 -19.35 0.97
C LEU A 283 2.52 -17.97 0.69
N LEU A 284 2.52 -17.06 1.68
CA LEU A 284 3.15 -15.75 1.56
C LEU A 284 4.66 -15.86 1.31
N ALA A 285 5.36 -16.74 2.04
CA ALA A 285 6.79 -16.94 1.87
C ALA A 285 7.19 -17.48 0.48
N ARG A 286 6.29 -18.20 -0.19
CA ARG A 286 6.48 -18.72 -1.55
C ARG A 286 6.13 -17.72 -2.65
N GLN A 287 5.57 -16.55 -2.31
CA GLN A 287 5.31 -15.51 -3.31
C GLN A 287 6.63 -14.95 -3.85
N PRO A 288 6.69 -14.53 -5.14
CA PRO A 288 7.83 -13.80 -5.66
C PRO A 288 8.14 -12.58 -4.78
N GLY A 289 9.41 -12.44 -4.35
CA GLY A 289 9.79 -11.38 -3.42
C GLY A 289 9.12 -11.45 -2.05
N ALA A 290 8.60 -12.63 -1.66
CA ALA A 290 7.89 -12.86 -0.39
C ALA A 290 6.77 -11.83 -0.15
N GLU A 291 6.03 -11.43 -1.20
CA GLU A 291 5.01 -10.40 -1.13
C GLU A 291 3.87 -10.78 -0.18
N LEU A 292 3.46 -9.83 0.65
CA LEU A 292 2.41 -10.02 1.64
C LEU A 292 1.04 -9.72 0.99
N ARG A 293 0.46 -10.73 0.33
CA ARG A 293 -0.79 -10.62 -0.43
C ARG A 293 -1.94 -11.34 0.28
N TYR A 294 -2.74 -10.61 1.04
CA TYR A 294 -3.83 -11.19 1.83
C TYR A 294 -5.03 -11.69 1.00
N LEU A 295 -5.29 -11.10 -0.16
CA LEU A 295 -6.43 -11.50 -1.01
C LEU A 295 -6.26 -12.84 -1.70
N LEU A 296 -5.10 -13.50 -1.61
CA LEU A 296 -4.88 -14.84 -2.16
C LEU A 296 -5.71 -15.94 -1.47
N SER A 297 -6.31 -15.65 -0.32
CA SER A 297 -7.25 -16.56 0.33
C SER A 297 -8.61 -16.60 -0.36
N HIS A 298 -8.97 -15.58 -1.14
CA HIS A 298 -10.20 -15.52 -1.92
C HIS A 298 -10.12 -16.38 -3.18
N GLU A 299 -11.26 -16.87 -3.64
CA GLU A 299 -11.37 -17.64 -4.87
C GLU A 299 -10.85 -16.86 -6.09
N GLN A 300 -11.29 -15.60 -6.22
CA GLN A 300 -10.77 -14.68 -7.24
C GLN A 300 -9.25 -14.52 -7.15
N GLY A 301 -8.71 -14.36 -5.95
CA GLY A 301 -7.26 -14.29 -5.72
C GLY A 301 -6.52 -15.53 -6.22
N ARG A 302 -7.11 -16.72 -6.04
CA ARG A 302 -6.54 -17.97 -6.57
C ARG A 302 -6.55 -18.04 -8.10
N VAL A 303 -7.62 -17.57 -8.73
CA VAL A 303 -7.72 -17.52 -10.21
C VAL A 303 -6.65 -16.58 -10.77
N VAL A 304 -6.54 -15.36 -10.23
CA VAL A 304 -5.56 -14.39 -10.74
C VAL A 304 -4.11 -14.82 -10.48
N GLU A 305 -3.84 -15.51 -9.38
CA GLU A 305 -2.50 -16.07 -9.11
C GLU A 305 -2.15 -17.22 -10.07
N ARG A 306 -3.10 -18.08 -10.41
CA ARG A 306 -2.92 -19.10 -11.45
C ARG A 306 -2.61 -18.47 -12.81
N LEU A 307 -3.35 -17.39 -13.15
CA LEU A 307 -3.12 -16.65 -14.40
C LEU A 307 -1.72 -16.04 -14.46
N ARG A 308 -1.25 -15.48 -13.36
CA ARG A 308 0.11 -14.93 -13.26
C ARG A 308 1.18 -16.00 -13.46
N ARG A 309 1.04 -17.14 -12.79
CA ARG A 309 1.97 -18.27 -12.95
C ARG A 309 1.95 -18.83 -14.37
N ALA A 310 0.76 -18.97 -14.96
CA ALA A 310 0.62 -19.45 -16.32
C ALA A 310 1.30 -18.52 -17.33
N LEU A 311 1.28 -17.20 -17.12
CA LEU A 311 2.05 -16.28 -17.94
C LEU A 311 3.56 -16.56 -17.87
N ASP A 312 4.09 -16.72 -16.65
CA ASP A 312 5.52 -17.01 -16.45
C ASP A 312 5.94 -18.34 -17.08
N GLU A 313 5.10 -19.38 -16.98
CA GLU A 313 5.35 -20.72 -17.53
C GLU A 313 5.18 -20.82 -19.06
N GLN A 314 4.31 -19.99 -19.65
CA GLN A 314 3.99 -20.05 -21.08
C GLN A 314 4.95 -19.29 -21.98
N LEU A 315 5.91 -18.54 -21.45
CA LEU A 315 6.95 -17.88 -22.23
C LEU A 315 7.79 -18.85 -23.06
N GLU A 316 7.80 -20.15 -22.72
CA GLU A 316 8.55 -21.20 -23.39
C GLU A 316 7.72 -22.01 -24.42
N ARG A 317 6.41 -21.73 -24.61
CA ARG A 317 5.53 -22.48 -25.53
C ARG A 317 5.70 -22.12 -27.00
N PRO A 318 5.41 -23.06 -27.95
CA PRO A 318 5.45 -22.80 -29.39
C PRO A 318 4.53 -21.65 -29.83
N ALA A 319 4.94 -20.91 -30.85
CA ALA A 319 4.26 -19.69 -31.30
C ALA A 319 2.86 -19.88 -31.92
N ASN A 320 2.52 -21.11 -32.35
CA ASN A 320 1.27 -21.44 -33.05
C ASN A 320 0.11 -21.90 -32.14
N ALA A 321 0.32 -22.06 -30.85
CA ALA A 321 -0.74 -22.36 -29.90
C ALA A 321 -1.30 -21.07 -29.28
N THR A 322 -2.60 -21.08 -28.89
CA THR A 322 -3.16 -20.01 -28.06
C THR A 322 -2.41 -19.96 -26.72
N ARG A 323 -1.74 -18.84 -26.46
CA ARG A 323 -0.88 -18.68 -25.30
C ARG A 323 -1.09 -17.31 -24.65
N LEU A 324 -0.64 -17.18 -23.41
CA LEU A 324 -0.55 -15.88 -22.74
C LEU A 324 0.74 -15.18 -23.16
N ILE A 325 0.63 -13.91 -23.54
CA ILE A 325 1.78 -13.03 -23.77
C ILE A 325 1.65 -11.77 -22.92
N PRO A 326 2.76 -11.13 -22.56
CA PRO A 326 2.73 -9.83 -21.91
C PRO A 326 2.13 -8.76 -22.83
N LEU A 327 1.33 -7.85 -22.29
CA LEU A 327 0.75 -6.73 -23.04
C LEU A 327 1.82 -5.93 -23.81
N ALA A 328 3.02 -5.78 -23.24
CA ALA A 328 4.14 -5.06 -23.86
C ALA A 328 4.63 -5.67 -25.17
N GLU A 329 4.28 -6.92 -25.51
CA GLU A 329 4.57 -7.48 -26.84
C GLU A 329 3.70 -6.86 -27.94
N LEU A 330 2.51 -6.36 -27.58
CA LEU A 330 1.53 -5.82 -28.52
C LEU A 330 1.52 -4.30 -28.59
N VAL A 331 1.98 -3.61 -27.52
CA VAL A 331 1.89 -2.16 -27.40
C VAL A 331 3.18 -1.52 -26.90
N ASP A 332 3.39 -0.26 -27.31
CA ASP A 332 4.37 0.63 -26.70
C ASP A 332 3.66 1.50 -25.65
N ILE A 333 4.10 1.41 -24.39
CA ILE A 333 3.51 2.11 -23.27
C ILE A 333 4.28 3.40 -22.99
N LYS A 334 3.61 4.54 -23.09
CA LYS A 334 4.18 5.88 -22.84
C LYS A 334 3.41 6.61 -21.76
N ARG A 335 4.05 7.61 -21.13
CA ARG A 335 3.41 8.49 -20.13
C ARG A 335 2.99 9.80 -20.76
N GLY A 336 1.90 10.39 -20.28
CA GLY A 336 1.45 11.73 -20.65
C GLY A 336 2.39 12.84 -20.15
N GLU A 337 2.00 14.11 -20.34
CA GLU A 337 2.73 15.29 -19.87
C GLU A 337 2.81 15.36 -18.36
N GLU A 338 3.97 15.75 -17.82
CA GLU A 338 4.20 15.90 -16.37
C GLU A 338 3.68 17.25 -15.86
N ILE A 339 2.38 17.47 -16.08
CA ILE A 339 1.66 18.68 -15.71
C ILE A 339 0.57 18.28 -14.71
N GLY A 340 0.43 19.07 -13.63
CA GLY A 340 -0.62 18.87 -12.64
C GLY A 340 -2.01 19.20 -13.21
N ARG A 341 -3.06 18.62 -12.62
CA ARG A 341 -4.46 18.85 -13.06
C ARG A 341 -4.93 20.30 -12.91
N GLU A 342 -4.35 21.03 -11.97
CA GLU A 342 -4.67 22.43 -11.63
C GLU A 342 -3.57 23.39 -12.13
N SER A 343 -2.80 22.99 -13.13
CA SER A 343 -1.73 23.81 -13.67
C SER A 343 -2.28 25.02 -14.40
N SER A 344 -1.64 26.17 -14.26
CA SER A 344 -1.93 27.38 -15.02
C SER A 344 -1.71 27.25 -16.53
N TRP A 345 -1.07 26.16 -17.00
CA TRP A 345 -0.92 25.84 -18.42
C TRP A 345 -2.19 25.27 -19.06
N LEU A 346 -3.19 24.92 -18.24
CA LEU A 346 -4.48 24.38 -18.69
C LEU A 346 -5.53 25.50 -18.65
N GLY A 347 -6.30 25.61 -19.71
CA GLY A 347 -7.40 26.57 -19.82
C GLY A 347 -8.57 25.96 -20.58
N PRO A 348 -9.76 26.63 -20.56
CA PRO A 348 -10.88 26.19 -21.40
C PRO A 348 -10.44 26.08 -22.85
N LEU A 349 -10.76 24.96 -23.51
CA LEU A 349 -10.37 24.72 -24.90
C LEU A 349 -10.87 25.84 -25.83
N SER A 350 -12.05 26.39 -25.54
CA SER A 350 -12.66 27.51 -26.29
C SER A 350 -11.90 28.84 -26.18
N SER A 351 -11.02 29.01 -25.20
CA SER A 351 -10.25 30.25 -24.98
C SER A 351 -8.86 30.22 -25.62
N LEU A 352 -8.44 29.11 -26.23
CA LEU A 352 -7.12 28.93 -26.80
C LEU A 352 -7.19 28.98 -28.33
N GLU A 353 -6.62 30.01 -28.96
CA GLU A 353 -6.61 30.17 -30.42
C GLU A 353 -5.91 29.02 -31.18
N GLN A 354 -4.93 28.37 -30.55
CA GLN A 354 -4.20 27.21 -31.08
C GLN A 354 -3.92 26.17 -29.97
N GLY A 355 -5.00 25.75 -29.29
CA GLY A 355 -4.91 24.79 -28.20
C GLY A 355 -5.08 23.34 -28.66
N TYR A 356 -4.33 22.45 -28.05
CA TYR A 356 -4.57 21.01 -28.16
C TYR A 356 -5.50 20.54 -27.05
N PRO A 357 -6.56 19.77 -27.36
CA PRO A 357 -7.46 19.23 -26.36
C PRO A 357 -6.72 18.29 -25.41
N VAL A 358 -7.00 18.41 -24.09
CA VAL A 358 -6.30 17.69 -23.02
C VAL A 358 -7.25 16.80 -22.24
N LEU A 359 -6.82 15.55 -21.97
CA LEU A 359 -7.55 14.61 -21.12
C LEU A 359 -6.82 14.39 -19.78
N ARG A 360 -7.63 14.34 -18.71
CA ARG A 360 -7.21 14.10 -17.32
C ARG A 360 -7.67 12.71 -16.88
N GLY A 361 -6.77 11.90 -16.35
CA GLY A 361 -7.13 10.60 -15.80
C GLY A 361 -8.08 10.69 -14.61
N GLY A 362 -9.10 9.84 -14.60
CA GLY A 362 -10.10 9.73 -13.53
C GLY A 362 -11.16 10.84 -13.53
N VAL A 363 -11.16 11.74 -14.52
CA VAL A 363 -12.17 12.80 -14.69
C VAL A 363 -12.84 12.65 -16.07
N ASP A 364 -12.05 12.69 -17.13
CA ASP A 364 -12.52 12.80 -18.51
C ASP A 364 -12.71 11.44 -19.21
N LEU A 365 -12.35 10.32 -18.53
CA LEU A 365 -12.40 9.00 -19.13
C LEU A 365 -13.47 8.11 -18.47
N ARG A 366 -14.24 7.45 -19.29
CA ARG A 366 -15.20 6.40 -18.89
C ARG A 366 -15.00 5.19 -19.79
N PRO A 367 -15.00 3.96 -19.25
CA PRO A 367 -14.87 2.74 -20.06
C PRO A 367 -15.83 2.72 -21.23
N TYR A 368 -15.36 2.34 -22.39
CA TYR A 368 -16.10 2.29 -23.66
C TYR A 368 -16.71 3.62 -24.15
N ALA A 369 -16.62 4.72 -23.42
CA ALA A 369 -17.06 6.02 -23.92
C ALA A 369 -15.95 6.69 -24.75
N ARG A 370 -16.33 7.42 -25.80
CA ARG A 370 -15.38 8.27 -26.51
C ARG A 370 -14.97 9.42 -25.61
N PRO A 371 -13.66 9.63 -25.40
CA PRO A 371 -13.20 10.71 -24.54
C PRO A 371 -13.50 12.08 -25.16
N GLU A 372 -13.92 13.01 -24.32
CA GLU A 372 -14.17 14.41 -24.68
C GLU A 372 -13.38 15.31 -23.74
N ALA A 373 -12.78 16.37 -24.29
CA ALA A 373 -11.95 17.32 -23.57
C ALA A 373 -12.68 18.68 -23.47
N ASP A 374 -12.79 19.22 -22.26
CA ASP A 374 -13.23 20.58 -21.97
C ASP A 374 -12.05 21.55 -21.82
N LEU A 375 -10.86 21.01 -21.54
CA LEU A 375 -9.62 21.77 -21.38
C LEU A 375 -8.69 21.62 -22.60
N GLY A 376 -7.87 22.63 -22.77
CA GLY A 376 -6.81 22.65 -23.75
C GLY A 376 -5.47 23.06 -23.16
N ILE A 377 -4.41 22.87 -23.93
CA ILE A 377 -3.03 23.28 -23.63
C ILE A 377 -2.39 23.91 -24.85
N ALA A 378 -1.65 25.00 -24.66
CA ALA A 378 -0.87 25.60 -25.72
C ALA A 378 0.28 24.69 -26.18
N ARG A 379 0.65 24.76 -27.49
CA ARG A 379 1.74 23.93 -28.05
C ARG A 379 3.06 24.12 -27.31
N SER A 380 3.35 25.33 -26.84
CA SER A 380 4.58 25.69 -26.11
C SER A 380 4.72 24.98 -24.76
N ALA A 381 3.62 24.59 -24.14
CA ALA A 381 3.60 23.88 -22.86
C ALA A 381 3.74 22.35 -23.02
N ILE A 382 3.64 21.82 -24.24
CA ILE A 382 3.82 20.40 -24.53
C ILE A 382 5.31 20.12 -24.69
N LYS A 383 5.88 19.39 -23.72
CA LYS A 383 7.33 19.09 -23.68
C LYS A 383 7.70 17.80 -24.41
N LYS A 384 6.76 16.87 -24.52
CA LYS A 384 7.01 15.58 -25.19
C LYS A 384 6.69 15.66 -26.69
N PRO A 385 7.26 14.78 -27.53
CA PRO A 385 6.99 14.76 -28.97
C PRO A 385 5.50 14.68 -29.26
N ILE A 386 4.98 15.63 -30.07
CA ILE A 386 3.53 15.75 -30.33
C ILE A 386 2.96 14.53 -31.05
N GLU A 387 3.77 13.87 -31.86
CA GLU A 387 3.42 12.71 -32.69
C GLU A 387 2.84 11.56 -31.83
N ARG A 388 3.24 11.48 -30.55
CA ARG A 388 2.69 10.50 -29.63
C ARG A 388 1.20 10.69 -29.33
N TYR A 389 0.68 11.89 -29.54
CA TYR A 389 -0.71 12.24 -29.27
C TYR A 389 -1.60 12.16 -30.52
N LEU A 390 -1.03 12.24 -31.71
CA LEU A 390 -1.77 12.34 -32.96
C LEU A 390 -2.32 11.01 -33.47
N LEU A 391 -1.70 9.89 -33.10
CA LEU A 391 -2.12 8.56 -33.55
C LEU A 391 -3.23 7.99 -32.67
N PRO A 392 -4.14 7.15 -33.23
CA PRO A 392 -5.07 6.36 -32.43
C PRO A 392 -4.32 5.55 -31.37
N LYS A 393 -4.83 5.59 -30.15
CA LYS A 393 -4.19 4.99 -28.97
C LYS A 393 -5.20 4.56 -27.92
N LEU A 394 -4.87 3.53 -27.15
CA LEU A 394 -5.59 3.24 -25.93
C LEU A 394 -5.03 4.12 -24.80
N LEU A 395 -5.92 4.66 -23.99
CA LEU A 395 -5.60 5.41 -22.78
C LEU A 395 -5.98 4.58 -21.57
N VAL A 396 -5.04 4.40 -20.64
CA VAL A 396 -5.26 3.67 -19.39
C VAL A 396 -5.08 4.61 -18.22
N VAL A 397 -6.06 4.65 -17.31
CA VAL A 397 -5.99 5.49 -16.12
C VAL A 397 -4.98 4.91 -15.13
N LYS A 398 -4.00 5.74 -14.76
CA LYS A 398 -2.93 5.36 -13.83
C LYS A 398 -3.36 5.43 -12.37
N SER A 399 -4.14 6.47 -12.02
CA SER A 399 -4.41 6.88 -10.63
C SER A 399 -5.78 6.40 -10.13
N THR A 400 -6.16 5.16 -10.46
CA THR A 400 -7.36 4.52 -9.94
C THR A 400 -7.02 3.16 -9.33
N GLY A 401 -7.83 2.73 -8.37
CA GLY A 401 -7.69 1.38 -7.80
C GLY A 401 -8.05 0.25 -8.77
N HIS A 402 -8.66 0.59 -9.92
CA HIS A 402 -9.16 -0.36 -10.90
C HIS A 402 -8.62 -0.06 -12.29
N LEU A 403 -8.34 -1.12 -13.04
CA LEU A 403 -7.97 -0.99 -14.45
C LEU A 403 -9.15 -0.41 -15.25
N GLN A 404 -8.88 0.65 -16.01
CA GLN A 404 -9.85 1.37 -16.82
C GLN A 404 -9.18 1.87 -18.09
N ALA A 405 -9.79 1.61 -19.24
CA ALA A 405 -9.26 1.98 -20.54
C ALA A 405 -10.32 2.57 -21.47
N VAL A 406 -9.89 3.48 -22.34
CA VAL A 406 -10.69 4.01 -23.45
C VAL A 406 -9.86 4.02 -24.74
N LEU A 407 -10.53 4.04 -25.89
CA LEU A 407 -9.90 4.23 -27.19
C LEU A 407 -10.00 5.70 -27.61
N ASP A 408 -8.85 6.35 -27.79
CA ASP A 408 -8.77 7.72 -28.29
C ASP A 408 -8.37 7.72 -29.77
N THR A 409 -9.28 8.21 -30.61
CA THR A 409 -9.07 8.40 -32.05
C THR A 409 -9.00 9.87 -32.47
N ARG A 410 -9.10 10.80 -31.47
CA ARG A 410 -9.23 12.26 -31.69
C ARG A 410 -7.96 13.07 -31.38
N SER A 411 -6.82 12.43 -31.21
CA SER A 411 -5.53 13.12 -31.05
C SER A 411 -5.42 14.02 -29.80
N HIS A 412 -6.00 13.60 -28.67
CA HIS A 412 -5.90 14.35 -27.42
C HIS A 412 -4.50 14.27 -26.82
N VAL A 413 -4.00 15.37 -26.27
CA VAL A 413 -2.88 15.40 -25.33
C VAL A 413 -3.37 14.85 -23.98
N VAL A 414 -2.51 14.15 -23.26
CA VAL A 414 -2.89 13.53 -21.97
C VAL A 414 -1.88 13.88 -20.88
N LEU A 415 -2.38 14.03 -19.64
CA LEU A 415 -1.55 14.31 -18.48
C LEU A 415 -0.90 13.04 -17.92
N GLN A 416 0.05 13.20 -17.01
CA GLN A 416 0.80 12.12 -16.35
C GLN A 416 -0.07 11.09 -15.59
N THR A 417 -1.34 11.39 -15.37
CA THR A 417 -2.32 10.49 -14.76
C THR A 417 -2.81 9.40 -15.71
N LEU A 418 -2.35 9.42 -16.97
CA LEU A 418 -2.69 8.49 -18.04
C LEU A 418 -1.47 7.82 -18.63
N TYR A 419 -1.61 6.56 -19.02
CA TYR A 419 -0.72 5.87 -19.95
C TYR A 419 -1.32 5.89 -21.36
N LEU A 420 -0.45 6.07 -22.35
CA LEU A 420 -0.77 5.92 -23.77
C LEU A 420 -0.22 4.57 -24.24
N LEU A 421 -1.08 3.75 -24.82
CA LEU A 421 -0.71 2.47 -25.42
C LEU A 421 -0.85 2.56 -26.94
N HIS A 422 0.26 2.59 -27.62
CA HIS A 422 0.31 2.56 -29.08
C HIS A 422 0.45 1.12 -29.55
N ILE A 423 -0.51 0.65 -30.35
CA ILE A 423 -0.45 -0.68 -30.95
C ILE A 423 0.77 -0.74 -31.88
N ARG A 424 1.63 -1.73 -31.70
CA ARG A 424 2.77 -2.00 -32.57
C ARG A 424 2.26 -2.30 -33.98
N LYS A 425 3.12 -2.17 -35.01
CA LYS A 425 2.75 -2.34 -36.40
C LYS A 425 2.01 -3.67 -36.63
N SER A 426 0.75 -3.58 -37.04
CA SER A 426 -0.13 -4.69 -37.37
C SER A 426 -1.04 -4.25 -38.52
N GLU A 427 -1.31 -5.13 -39.46
CA GLU A 427 -2.29 -4.90 -40.53
C GLU A 427 -3.71 -4.70 -39.97
N GLN A 428 -4.03 -5.29 -38.83
CA GLN A 428 -5.32 -5.20 -38.14
C GLN A 428 -5.27 -4.31 -36.89
N ARG A 429 -4.64 -3.13 -36.99
CA ARG A 429 -4.41 -2.25 -35.84
C ARG A 429 -5.68 -1.91 -35.05
N MET A 430 -6.79 -1.62 -35.74
CA MET A 430 -8.02 -1.21 -35.06
C MET A 430 -8.74 -2.40 -34.39
N ASP A 431 -8.75 -3.59 -34.98
CA ASP A 431 -9.30 -4.77 -34.34
C ASP A 431 -8.50 -5.17 -33.11
N THR A 432 -7.18 -5.08 -33.17
CA THR A 432 -6.31 -5.26 -32.00
C THR A 432 -6.59 -4.21 -30.91
N ALA A 433 -6.85 -2.95 -31.29
CA ALA A 433 -7.20 -1.90 -30.33
C ALA A 433 -8.51 -2.19 -29.59
N TYR A 434 -9.58 -2.57 -30.33
CA TYR A 434 -10.85 -2.93 -29.71
C TYR A 434 -10.76 -4.22 -28.87
N PHE A 435 -10.01 -5.21 -29.34
CA PHE A 435 -9.72 -6.42 -28.57
C PHE A 435 -9.04 -6.09 -27.24
N LEU A 436 -7.98 -5.28 -27.25
CA LEU A 436 -7.31 -4.86 -26.03
C LEU A 436 -8.18 -3.95 -25.15
N LEU A 437 -9.02 -3.09 -25.75
CA LEU A 437 -10.01 -2.30 -25.02
C LEU A 437 -10.95 -3.20 -24.20
N ALA A 438 -11.44 -4.29 -24.82
CA ALA A 438 -12.27 -5.28 -24.16
C ALA A 438 -11.56 -5.95 -22.99
N LEU A 439 -10.34 -6.42 -23.20
CA LEU A 439 -9.55 -7.09 -22.17
C LEU A 439 -9.22 -6.17 -21.00
N LEU A 440 -8.75 -4.94 -21.28
CA LEU A 440 -8.38 -3.96 -20.25
C LEU A 440 -9.55 -3.53 -19.37
N ASN A 441 -10.78 -3.61 -19.88
CA ASN A 441 -11.99 -3.32 -19.12
C ASN A 441 -12.69 -4.58 -18.57
N SER A 442 -12.17 -5.78 -18.85
CA SER A 442 -12.76 -7.03 -18.38
C SER A 442 -12.67 -7.20 -16.86
N ARG A 443 -13.68 -7.88 -16.29
CA ARG A 443 -13.69 -8.26 -14.86
C ARG A 443 -12.41 -9.02 -14.48
N LEU A 444 -11.93 -9.91 -15.35
CA LEU A 444 -10.76 -10.74 -15.08
C LEU A 444 -9.48 -9.91 -14.94
N LEU A 445 -9.15 -9.03 -15.89
CA LEU A 445 -7.95 -8.20 -15.79
C LEU A 445 -8.09 -7.10 -14.74
N ARG A 446 -9.27 -6.57 -14.51
CA ARG A 446 -9.55 -5.67 -13.37
C ARG A 446 -9.29 -6.36 -12.05
N ALA A 447 -9.81 -7.57 -11.85
CA ALA A 447 -9.52 -8.39 -10.68
C ALA A 447 -8.02 -8.73 -10.57
N TYR A 448 -7.36 -9.04 -11.70
CA TYR A 448 -5.92 -9.31 -11.74
C TYR A 448 -5.11 -8.14 -11.19
N VAL A 449 -5.33 -6.93 -11.70
CA VAL A 449 -4.62 -5.73 -11.23
C VAL A 449 -4.97 -5.44 -9.77
N TYR A 450 -6.23 -5.51 -9.39
CA TYR A 450 -6.66 -5.26 -8.02
C TYR A 450 -6.01 -6.23 -7.03
N HIS A 451 -6.21 -7.54 -7.21
CA HIS A 451 -5.77 -8.56 -6.27
C HIS A 451 -4.24 -8.70 -6.17
N LEU A 452 -3.51 -8.39 -7.23
CA LEU A 452 -2.05 -8.52 -7.21
C LEU A 452 -1.31 -7.21 -6.90
N HIS A 453 -1.94 -6.05 -7.12
CA HIS A 453 -1.20 -4.78 -7.08
C HIS A 453 -1.90 -3.66 -6.32
N THR A 454 -3.12 -3.25 -6.71
CA THR A 454 -3.71 -2.01 -6.21
C THR A 454 -4.41 -2.14 -4.86
N ALA A 455 -4.90 -3.32 -4.51
CA ALA A 455 -5.53 -3.58 -3.21
C ALA A 455 -4.60 -3.33 -2.02
N TYR A 456 -3.28 -3.36 -2.25
CA TYR A 456 -2.24 -3.13 -1.24
C TYR A 456 -1.78 -1.68 -1.15
N LYS A 457 -2.46 -0.76 -1.86
CA LYS A 457 -2.21 0.68 -1.86
C LYS A 457 -3.52 1.37 -1.52
N LEU A 458 -3.77 1.61 -0.23
CA LEU A 458 -5.04 2.22 0.23
C LEU A 458 -5.14 3.70 -0.09
N VAL A 459 -3.99 4.39 -0.11
CA VAL A 459 -3.93 5.81 -0.39
C VAL A 459 -3.30 6.00 -1.77
N GLN A 460 -4.02 6.67 -2.68
CA GLN A 460 -3.61 6.90 -4.07
C GLN A 460 -3.16 5.62 -4.81
N PRO A 461 -4.04 4.61 -4.97
CA PRO A 461 -3.70 3.40 -5.69
C PRO A 461 -3.32 3.76 -7.14
N GLN A 462 -2.08 3.44 -7.52
CA GLN A 462 -1.56 3.67 -8.87
C GLN A 462 -1.16 2.35 -9.51
N ILE A 463 -1.55 2.18 -10.78
CA ILE A 463 -1.08 1.08 -11.61
C ILE A 463 0.32 1.45 -12.13
N GLU A 464 1.32 0.67 -11.81
CA GLU A 464 2.69 0.88 -12.29
C GLU A 464 2.83 0.44 -13.75
N GLN A 465 3.70 1.13 -14.51
CA GLN A 465 3.93 0.80 -15.92
C GLN A 465 4.43 -0.65 -16.09
N ALA A 466 5.25 -1.14 -15.16
CA ALA A 466 5.74 -2.51 -15.18
C ALA A 466 4.62 -3.55 -14.99
N VAL A 467 3.62 -3.23 -14.15
CA VAL A 467 2.42 -4.05 -13.95
C VAL A 467 1.59 -4.10 -15.22
N LEU A 468 1.33 -2.93 -15.83
CA LEU A 468 0.57 -2.82 -17.07
C LEU A 468 1.27 -3.57 -18.22
N ALA A 469 2.60 -3.45 -18.34
CA ALA A 469 3.40 -4.12 -19.35
C ALA A 469 3.31 -5.65 -19.30
N ARG A 470 3.14 -6.21 -18.10
CA ARG A 470 3.06 -7.66 -17.85
C ARG A 470 1.64 -8.20 -17.74
N LEU A 471 0.62 -7.44 -18.12
CA LEU A 471 -0.74 -7.98 -18.12
C LEU A 471 -0.81 -9.21 -19.06
N PRO A 472 -1.40 -10.33 -18.59
CA PRO A 472 -1.51 -11.55 -19.38
C PRO A 472 -2.56 -11.38 -20.48
N VAL A 473 -2.15 -11.36 -21.73
CA VAL A 473 -3.03 -11.25 -22.90
C VAL A 473 -3.09 -12.61 -23.61
N PRO A 474 -4.28 -13.24 -23.75
CA PRO A 474 -4.41 -14.45 -24.53
C PRO A 474 -4.29 -14.13 -26.02
N TRP A 475 -3.31 -14.77 -26.69
CA TRP A 475 -2.98 -14.51 -28.08
C TRP A 475 -2.90 -15.81 -28.86
N GLY A 476 -3.50 -15.84 -30.05
CA GLY A 476 -3.54 -17.03 -30.92
C GLY A 476 -4.85 -17.11 -31.72
N GLU A 477 -5.95 -17.42 -31.06
CA GLU A 477 -7.26 -17.64 -31.70
C GLU A 477 -7.80 -16.37 -32.36
N VAL A 478 -7.75 -16.32 -33.71
CA VAL A 478 -8.01 -15.09 -34.49
C VAL A 478 -9.51 -14.76 -34.51
N ASP A 479 -10.37 -15.75 -34.72
CA ASP A 479 -11.80 -15.52 -34.89
C ASP A 479 -12.44 -15.06 -33.58
N LEU A 480 -12.08 -15.68 -32.47
CA LEU A 480 -12.59 -15.27 -31.15
C LEU A 480 -12.07 -13.87 -30.77
N ARG A 481 -10.83 -13.50 -31.14
CA ARG A 481 -10.33 -12.13 -30.95
C ARG A 481 -11.10 -11.10 -31.76
N ARG A 482 -11.45 -11.43 -33.02
CA ARG A 482 -12.28 -10.56 -33.88
C ARG A 482 -13.70 -10.41 -33.31
N GLU A 483 -14.29 -11.49 -32.84
CA GLU A 483 -15.58 -11.46 -32.16
C GLU A 483 -15.55 -10.52 -30.94
N ILE A 484 -14.57 -10.66 -30.05
CA ILE A 484 -14.40 -9.80 -28.88
C ILE A 484 -14.22 -8.33 -29.32
N ALA A 485 -13.43 -8.07 -30.36
CA ALA A 485 -13.21 -6.72 -30.89
C ALA A 485 -14.52 -6.11 -31.46
N ALA A 486 -15.32 -6.88 -32.17
CA ALA A 486 -16.62 -6.44 -32.71
C ALA A 486 -17.57 -6.05 -31.58
N ARG A 487 -17.70 -6.88 -30.54
CA ARG A 487 -18.53 -6.60 -29.35
C ARG A 487 -18.05 -5.35 -28.59
N ALA A 488 -16.74 -5.14 -28.47
CA ALA A 488 -16.20 -3.94 -27.84
C ALA A 488 -16.54 -2.67 -28.65
N ARG A 489 -16.58 -2.76 -29.99
CA ARG A 489 -16.99 -1.66 -30.87
C ARG A 489 -18.49 -1.35 -30.71
N GLU A 490 -19.32 -2.37 -30.57
CA GLU A 490 -20.76 -2.22 -30.29
C GLU A 490 -20.97 -1.53 -28.94
N LEU A 491 -20.25 -1.95 -27.88
CA LEU A 491 -20.30 -1.32 -26.57
C LEU A 491 -19.85 0.14 -26.62
N GLU A 492 -18.74 0.46 -27.32
CA GLU A 492 -18.30 1.85 -27.47
C GLU A 492 -19.37 2.71 -28.17
N HIS A 493 -19.99 2.17 -29.20
CA HIS A 493 -21.06 2.88 -29.92
C HIS A 493 -22.29 3.12 -29.04
N ALA A 494 -22.70 2.13 -28.28
CA ALA A 494 -23.83 2.23 -27.34
C ALA A 494 -23.55 3.24 -26.22
N CYS A 495 -22.39 3.13 -25.56
CA CYS A 495 -22.00 4.03 -24.48
C CYS A 495 -21.81 5.48 -24.94
N SER A 496 -21.38 5.71 -26.18
CA SER A 496 -21.19 7.06 -26.72
C SER A 496 -22.49 7.77 -27.08
N LYS A 497 -23.60 7.06 -27.25
CA LYS A 497 -24.94 7.63 -27.54
C LYS A 497 -25.70 8.09 -26.29
N THR A 498 -25.48 7.47 -25.16
CA THR A 498 -26.31 7.69 -23.96
C THR A 498 -25.90 8.92 -23.14
N GLY A 499 -24.68 9.45 -23.30
CA GLY A 499 -24.19 10.68 -22.59
C GLY A 499 -24.25 10.60 -21.06
N SER A 500 -24.75 9.52 -20.48
CA SER A 500 -25.07 9.44 -19.06
C SER A 500 -23.96 8.84 -18.20
N VAL A 501 -23.95 9.24 -16.94
CA VAL A 501 -22.91 9.02 -15.92
C VAL A 501 -23.01 7.62 -15.27
N VAL A 502 -23.76 6.68 -15.84
CA VAL A 502 -24.07 5.42 -15.18
C VAL A 502 -23.00 4.37 -15.36
N GLU A 503 -22.80 3.54 -14.36
CA GLU A 503 -21.86 2.42 -14.41
C GLU A 503 -22.21 1.52 -15.60
N TRP A 504 -21.27 1.41 -16.53
CA TRP A 504 -21.39 0.79 -17.85
C TRP A 504 -21.91 -0.67 -17.86
N GLY A 505 -21.78 -1.42 -16.75
CA GLY A 505 -22.35 -2.76 -16.59
C GLY A 505 -23.86 -2.78 -16.29
N GLU A 506 -24.44 -1.66 -15.88
CA GLU A 506 -25.86 -1.55 -15.54
C GLU A 506 -26.73 -1.18 -16.75
N HIS A 507 -26.19 -0.39 -17.71
CA HIS A 507 -26.95 0.08 -18.88
C HIS A 507 -26.99 -0.91 -20.04
N PHE A 508 -25.96 -1.74 -20.21
CA PHE A 508 -25.88 -2.73 -21.28
C PHE A 508 -25.48 -4.11 -20.75
N PRO A 509 -26.21 -4.66 -19.75
CA PRO A 509 -25.77 -5.87 -19.05
C PRO A 509 -25.65 -7.07 -20.00
N PHE A 510 -26.53 -7.19 -20.98
CA PHE A 510 -26.49 -8.30 -21.92
C PHE A 510 -25.23 -8.29 -22.80
N LEU A 511 -24.93 -7.16 -23.47
CA LEU A 511 -23.75 -7.02 -24.32
C LEU A 511 -22.46 -7.23 -23.52
N TYR A 512 -22.45 -6.71 -22.31
CA TYR A 512 -21.28 -6.84 -21.43
C TYR A 512 -21.07 -8.29 -20.97
N GLU A 513 -22.12 -9.00 -20.56
CA GLU A 513 -22.01 -10.40 -20.12
C GLU A 513 -21.61 -11.34 -21.27
N GLU A 514 -22.08 -11.08 -22.48
CA GLU A 514 -21.63 -11.84 -23.65
C GLU A 514 -20.16 -11.62 -23.97
N GLN A 515 -19.68 -10.38 -23.87
CA GLN A 515 -18.28 -10.06 -24.03
C GLN A 515 -17.41 -10.74 -22.97
N GLU A 516 -17.83 -10.70 -21.69
CA GLU A 516 -17.13 -11.37 -20.59
C GLU A 516 -17.07 -12.89 -20.78
N ARG A 517 -18.14 -13.49 -21.33
CA ARG A 517 -18.18 -14.92 -21.67
C ARG A 517 -17.15 -15.27 -22.74
N ALA A 518 -17.09 -14.48 -23.83
CA ALA A 518 -16.11 -14.67 -24.91
C ALA A 518 -14.67 -14.50 -24.41
N ILE A 519 -14.42 -13.51 -23.57
CA ILE A 519 -13.11 -13.29 -22.93
C ILE A 519 -12.73 -14.49 -22.07
N ARG A 520 -13.62 -15.00 -21.23
CA ARG A 520 -13.35 -16.20 -20.39
C ARG A 520 -13.03 -17.43 -21.25
N ALA A 521 -13.79 -17.64 -22.33
CA ALA A 521 -13.54 -18.73 -23.26
C ALA A 521 -12.11 -18.64 -23.85
N LEU A 522 -11.69 -17.47 -24.26
CA LEU A 522 -10.34 -17.25 -24.80
C LEU A 522 -9.23 -17.51 -23.74
N TYR A 523 -9.43 -17.07 -22.50
CA TYR A 523 -8.49 -17.36 -21.42
C TYR A 523 -8.46 -18.86 -21.06
N ALA A 524 -9.60 -19.55 -21.13
CA ALA A 524 -9.67 -20.99 -20.91
C ALA A 524 -8.90 -21.79 -21.98
N LEU A 525 -8.90 -21.35 -23.23
CA LEU A 525 -8.09 -21.93 -24.30
C LEU A 525 -6.59 -21.73 -24.05
N ALA A 526 -6.19 -20.52 -23.66
CA ALA A 526 -4.79 -20.20 -23.34
C ALA A 526 -4.31 -20.90 -22.07
N THR A 527 -5.20 -21.18 -21.12
CA THR A 527 -4.88 -21.72 -19.79
C THR A 527 -5.95 -22.74 -19.36
N PRO A 528 -5.90 -23.98 -19.87
CA PRO A 528 -6.88 -25.01 -19.53
C PRO A 528 -6.99 -25.22 -18.01
N GLY A 529 -8.22 -25.30 -17.50
CA GLY A 529 -8.50 -25.50 -16.07
C GLY A 529 -8.32 -24.28 -15.17
N ILE A 530 -8.13 -23.07 -15.74
CA ILE A 530 -8.05 -21.83 -14.95
C ILE A 530 -9.37 -21.54 -14.23
N PHE A 531 -10.50 -21.82 -14.86
CA PHE A 531 -11.84 -21.72 -14.30
C PHE A 531 -12.31 -23.14 -13.94
N THR A 532 -12.34 -23.50 -12.66
CA THR A 532 -12.99 -24.73 -12.19
C THR A 532 -14.49 -24.48 -12.08
N ASP A 533 -15.33 -25.52 -12.27
CA ASP A 533 -16.83 -25.43 -12.30
C ASP A 533 -17.47 -24.77 -11.05
N LYS A 534 -16.69 -24.50 -10.00
CA LYS A 534 -17.14 -23.84 -8.76
C LYS A 534 -16.71 -22.38 -8.62
N GLY A 535 -15.97 -21.83 -9.57
CA GLY A 535 -15.35 -20.51 -9.47
C GLY A 535 -15.82 -19.51 -10.54
N VAL A 536 -17.08 -19.11 -10.50
CA VAL A 536 -17.56 -17.99 -11.29
C VAL A 536 -17.13 -16.69 -10.61
N VAL A 537 -16.22 -15.94 -11.24
CA VAL A 537 -15.92 -14.56 -10.85
C VAL A 537 -17.18 -13.73 -11.10
N LYS A 538 -17.98 -13.49 -10.03
CA LYS A 538 -19.10 -12.55 -10.05
C LYS A 538 -18.60 -11.11 -10.01
#